data_17874538b4247b47f75e84ca1c0f70bf
#
_entry.id   17874538b4247b47f75e84ca1c0f70bf
#
_cell.length_a   1.000
_cell.length_b   1.000
_cell.length_c   1.000
_cell.angle_alpha   90.00
_cell.angle_beta   90.00
_cell.angle_gamma   90.00
#
_symmetry.space_group_name_H-M   'P 1'
#
loop_
_entity.id
_entity.type
_entity.pdbx_description
1 polymer ?
#
loop_
_entity_poly.entity_id
_entity_poly.type
_entity_poly.pdbx_seq_one_letter_code
_entity_poly.pdbx_strand_id
1 'polypeptide(L)'
;MQKNSDASLKKLIEEHELNCFTKSKKFILDNPLALSIDDLSRLAEMANGLQESTAAYYTDPKTVQTLCQQLPKIHKRTLRILEPSVGVGNILRQVIHYYKGLFDSIECDVFDINQHSLEICEIFIQKEFSDFNNLKINYIYDDFLTHQLEKKYDLVVGNPPFMKIKGVYRENLRQEFKNPIADNISAFFLDKSIGLSNYVVLIMPKYFLHNSDFSMSREKIKNTNIQCITDFGETLFKGVLIETICLFLDTKSENISGTKVISVPKKIELIQDQSEITQSFFPNWLIYINESFKKLASEMNFGIFNVFRDRQITSKILEPTGDIWVIKSKNIPRSGDKIIHIEDDVFIEKSALSKLGVNKYLKRDDVFLSPNMTYYPRVVVKPKNCVVNGSVAIFELKPDISITETDLLFFASPEFEAFYRIARNHSTRSLNIDNIAIFYFGKRNHCVQ
;
A
#
# COMPACT_ATOMS: atom_id res chain seq x y z
N MET A 1 22.70 22.91 -3.07
CA MET A 1 21.93 23.22 -4.28
C MET A 1 20.44 23.22 -3.95
N GLN A 2 19.69 24.22 -4.42
CA GLN A 2 18.25 24.31 -4.20
C GLN A 2 17.56 23.27 -5.11
N LYS A 3 16.74 22.37 -4.55
CA LYS A 3 16.04 21.30 -5.30
C LYS A 3 14.95 21.95 -6.18
N ASN A 4 14.95 21.65 -7.49
CA ASN A 4 13.94 22.15 -8.40
C ASN A 4 12.54 21.65 -8.03
N SER A 5 11.51 22.49 -8.17
CA SER A 5 10.12 22.08 -7.95
C SER A 5 9.61 21.22 -9.11
N ASP A 6 8.59 20.38 -8.85
CA ASP A 6 7.94 19.59 -9.92
C ASP A 6 7.39 20.49 -11.03
N ALA A 7 6.87 21.67 -10.66
CA ALA A 7 6.39 22.64 -11.62
C ALA A 7 7.51 23.19 -12.53
N SER A 8 8.70 23.44 -11.97
CA SER A 8 9.85 23.87 -12.78
C SER A 8 10.38 22.77 -13.69
N LEU A 9 10.40 21.51 -13.23
CA LEU A 9 10.81 20.38 -14.07
C LEU A 9 9.79 20.11 -15.19
N LYS A 10 8.48 20.22 -14.93
CA LYS A 10 7.44 20.13 -15.99
C LYS A 10 7.63 21.19 -17.06
N LYS A 11 7.90 22.44 -16.65
CA LYS A 11 8.17 23.53 -17.58
C LYS A 11 9.40 23.22 -18.47
N LEU A 12 10.48 22.69 -17.89
CA LEU A 12 11.66 22.27 -18.65
C LEU A 12 11.33 21.15 -19.64
N ILE A 13 10.49 20.19 -19.26
CA ILE A 13 10.06 19.09 -20.15
C ILE A 13 9.31 19.66 -21.36
N GLU A 14 8.43 20.62 -21.16
CA GLU A 14 7.69 21.29 -22.24
C GLU A 14 8.60 22.15 -23.11
N GLU A 15 9.41 23.03 -22.50
CA GLU A 15 10.31 23.96 -23.22
C GLU A 15 11.36 23.25 -24.09
N HIS A 16 11.85 22.09 -23.65
CA HIS A 16 12.87 21.32 -24.37
C HIS A 16 12.29 20.08 -25.07
N GLU A 17 10.96 19.90 -25.09
CA GLU A 17 10.26 18.77 -25.71
C GLU A 17 10.81 17.40 -25.25
N LEU A 18 11.08 17.26 -23.95
CA LEU A 18 11.75 16.10 -23.38
C LEU A 18 10.86 14.84 -23.29
N ASN A 19 9.60 14.92 -23.67
CA ASN A 19 8.74 13.75 -23.90
C ASN A 19 9.23 12.90 -25.08
N CYS A 20 10.04 13.46 -25.97
CA CYS A 20 10.77 12.72 -27.00
C CYS A 20 12.03 12.09 -26.38
N PHE A 21 12.12 10.75 -26.40
CA PHE A 21 13.22 10.02 -25.77
C PHE A 21 14.61 10.50 -26.25
N THR A 22 14.80 10.69 -27.54
CA THR A 22 16.10 11.15 -28.11
C THR A 22 16.50 12.52 -27.55
N LYS A 23 15.53 13.45 -27.43
CA LYS A 23 15.78 14.78 -26.84
C LYS A 23 16.07 14.69 -25.35
N SER A 24 15.27 13.88 -24.63
CA SER A 24 15.49 13.63 -23.20
C SER A 24 16.85 13.01 -22.91
N LYS A 25 17.23 11.96 -23.65
CA LYS A 25 18.54 11.30 -23.52
C LYS A 25 19.68 12.29 -23.76
N LYS A 26 19.60 13.09 -24.84
CA LYS A 26 20.59 14.12 -25.14
C LYS A 26 20.69 15.16 -24.05
N PHE A 27 19.56 15.69 -23.57
CA PHE A 27 19.50 16.67 -22.50
C PHE A 27 20.15 16.14 -21.21
N ILE A 28 19.90 14.87 -20.84
CA ILE A 28 20.48 14.22 -19.67
C ILE A 28 21.99 14.01 -19.82
N LEU A 29 22.45 13.64 -21.03
CA LEU A 29 23.88 13.49 -21.33
C LEU A 29 24.61 14.83 -21.23
N ASP A 30 24.11 15.84 -21.91
CA ASP A 30 24.74 17.16 -22.04
C ASP A 30 24.58 17.99 -20.76
N ASN A 31 23.50 17.77 -20.02
CA ASN A 31 23.10 18.52 -18.81
C ASN A 31 23.33 20.03 -18.93
N PRO A 32 22.72 20.71 -19.92
CA PRO A 32 23.05 22.11 -20.27
C PRO A 32 22.73 23.12 -19.16
N LEU A 33 21.90 22.71 -18.19
CA LEU A 33 21.48 23.55 -17.06
C LEU A 33 22.22 23.19 -15.75
N ALA A 34 23.24 22.34 -15.80
CA ALA A 34 23.99 21.84 -14.62
C ALA A 34 23.08 21.33 -13.49
N LEU A 35 21.99 20.63 -13.84
CA LEU A 35 21.06 20.05 -12.87
C LEU A 35 21.77 18.96 -12.05
N SER A 36 21.28 18.75 -10.83
CA SER A 36 21.73 17.61 -10.03
C SER A 36 21.28 16.28 -10.68
N ILE A 37 22.00 15.20 -10.41
CA ILE A 37 21.59 13.86 -10.90
C ILE A 37 20.19 13.51 -10.40
N ASP A 38 19.82 13.89 -9.18
CA ASP A 38 18.47 13.68 -8.65
C ASP A 38 17.40 14.47 -9.42
N ASP A 39 17.68 15.73 -9.82
CA ASP A 39 16.75 16.50 -10.65
C ASP A 39 16.66 15.95 -12.06
N LEU A 40 17.79 15.51 -12.66
CA LEU A 40 17.79 14.84 -13.97
C LEU A 40 17.04 13.52 -13.94
N SER A 41 17.21 12.72 -12.91
CA SER A 41 16.52 11.45 -12.74
C SER A 41 15.00 11.68 -12.62
N ARG A 42 14.61 12.67 -11.82
CA ARG A 42 13.20 13.04 -11.66
C ARG A 42 12.60 13.58 -12.96
N LEU A 43 13.36 14.38 -13.70
CA LEU A 43 12.96 14.87 -15.02
C LEU A 43 12.78 13.70 -16.00
N ALA A 44 13.72 12.73 -16.03
CA ALA A 44 13.64 11.56 -16.88
C ALA A 44 12.38 10.71 -16.63
N GLU A 45 12.05 10.49 -15.37
CA GLU A 45 10.83 9.76 -15.00
C GLU A 45 9.56 10.54 -15.37
N MET A 46 9.53 11.86 -15.12
CA MET A 46 8.38 12.69 -15.48
C MET A 46 8.17 12.79 -17.00
N ALA A 47 9.25 12.77 -17.78
CA ALA A 47 9.22 12.79 -19.24
C ALA A 47 8.83 11.42 -19.86
N ASN A 48 8.95 10.34 -19.09
CA ASN A 48 8.59 9.00 -19.53
C ASN A 48 7.05 8.82 -19.52
N GLY A 49 6.41 9.03 -20.68
CA GLY A 49 4.94 8.96 -20.85
C GLY A 49 4.29 7.61 -20.56
N LEU A 50 5.06 6.57 -20.21
CA LEU A 50 4.55 5.25 -19.85
C LEU A 50 4.23 5.11 -18.35
N GLN A 51 4.47 6.15 -17.52
CA GLN A 51 4.25 6.09 -16.06
C GLN A 51 2.83 5.69 -15.68
N GLU A 52 1.82 6.23 -16.36
CA GLU A 52 0.41 5.93 -16.06
C GLU A 52 0.04 4.48 -16.41
N SER A 53 0.64 3.91 -17.46
CA SER A 53 0.34 2.56 -17.93
C SER A 53 1.08 1.45 -17.17
N THR A 54 2.26 1.77 -16.60
CA THR A 54 3.11 0.80 -15.89
C THR A 54 3.04 0.91 -14.38
N ALA A 55 2.33 1.92 -13.84
CA ALA A 55 2.30 2.25 -12.40
C ALA A 55 3.72 2.36 -11.79
N ALA A 56 4.69 2.84 -12.60
CA ALA A 56 6.04 3.11 -12.18
C ALA A 56 6.11 4.51 -11.54
N TYR A 57 6.42 4.58 -10.26
CA TYR A 57 6.42 5.83 -9.50
C TYR A 57 7.82 6.23 -9.07
N TYR A 58 8.12 7.53 -9.18
CA TYR A 58 9.38 8.11 -8.71
C TYR A 58 9.59 7.90 -7.22
N THR A 59 10.69 7.25 -6.88
CA THR A 59 11.08 7.04 -5.48
C THR A 59 11.94 8.20 -4.99
N ASP A 60 11.46 8.99 -4.03
CA ASP A 60 12.20 10.16 -3.51
C ASP A 60 13.51 9.72 -2.84
N PRO A 61 14.68 10.34 -3.17
CA PRO A 61 15.99 9.97 -2.64
C PRO A 61 16.10 9.94 -1.12
N LYS A 62 15.41 10.84 -0.41
CA LYS A 62 15.41 10.83 1.07
C LYS A 62 14.76 9.58 1.62
N THR A 63 13.74 9.10 0.95
CA THR A 63 13.03 7.88 1.34
C THR A 63 13.88 6.65 1.05
N VAL A 64 14.59 6.64 -0.10
CA VAL A 64 15.58 5.59 -0.40
C VAL A 64 16.69 5.58 0.64
N GLN A 65 17.14 6.74 1.11
CA GLN A 65 18.13 6.81 2.20
C GLN A 65 17.63 6.13 3.48
N THR A 66 16.36 6.32 3.86
CA THR A 66 15.75 5.61 5.00
C THR A 66 15.74 4.09 4.77
N LEU A 67 15.46 3.65 3.55
CA LEU A 67 15.54 2.25 3.15
C LEU A 67 16.99 1.73 3.30
N CYS A 68 17.98 2.45 2.78
CA CYS A 68 19.38 2.04 2.81
C CYS A 68 19.92 1.86 4.25
N GLN A 69 19.44 2.65 5.21
CA GLN A 69 19.82 2.51 6.63
C GLN A 69 19.41 1.17 7.24
N GLN A 70 18.45 0.47 6.64
CA GLN A 70 17.96 -0.83 7.09
C GLN A 70 18.51 -2.00 6.28
N LEU A 71 19.36 -1.73 5.26
CA LEU A 71 19.94 -2.78 4.42
C LEU A 71 20.78 -3.77 5.25
N PRO A 72 20.74 -5.07 4.90
CA PRO A 72 21.45 -6.10 5.66
C PRO A 72 22.96 -5.92 5.60
N LYS A 73 23.61 -6.26 6.71
CA LYS A 73 25.09 -6.39 6.74
C LYS A 73 25.46 -7.73 6.13
N ILE A 74 26.12 -7.69 4.97
CA ILE A 74 26.53 -8.89 4.22
C ILE A 74 28.05 -8.98 4.29
N HIS A 75 28.58 -10.13 4.73
CA HIS A 75 30.01 -10.35 4.90
C HIS A 75 30.56 -11.26 3.80
N LYS A 76 30.92 -10.65 2.67
CA LYS A 76 31.49 -11.31 1.49
C LYS A 76 32.47 -10.38 0.78
N ARG A 77 33.29 -10.93 -0.12
CA ARG A 77 34.14 -10.11 -0.99
C ARG A 77 33.37 -9.49 -2.15
N THR A 78 32.49 -10.29 -2.79
CA THR A 78 31.64 -9.84 -3.91
C THR A 78 30.19 -9.82 -3.47
N LEU A 79 29.53 -8.71 -3.68
CA LEU A 79 28.09 -8.55 -3.47
C LEU A 79 27.35 -8.72 -4.79
N ARG A 80 26.36 -9.65 -4.82
CA ARG A 80 25.51 -9.87 -5.97
C ARG A 80 24.11 -9.32 -5.70
N ILE A 81 23.73 -8.33 -6.50
CA ILE A 81 22.44 -7.62 -6.39
C ILE A 81 21.58 -7.93 -7.61
N LEU A 82 20.28 -8.09 -7.36
CA LEU A 82 19.25 -8.11 -8.39
C LEU A 82 18.25 -6.98 -8.15
N GLU A 83 18.03 -6.16 -9.17
CA GLU A 83 16.92 -5.20 -9.18
C GLU A 83 15.93 -5.54 -10.30
N PRO A 84 14.73 -6.04 -9.96
CA PRO A 84 13.81 -6.66 -10.92
C PRO A 84 12.95 -5.66 -11.72
N SER A 85 13.03 -4.36 -11.42
CA SER A 85 12.30 -3.27 -12.09
C SER A 85 13.01 -1.95 -11.82
N VAL A 86 14.15 -1.76 -12.51
CA VAL A 86 15.14 -0.73 -12.12
C VAL A 86 14.70 0.69 -12.47
N GLY A 87 13.81 0.86 -13.47
CA GLY A 87 13.47 2.17 -13.97
C GLY A 87 14.73 2.94 -14.43
N VAL A 88 14.84 4.18 -13.97
CA VAL A 88 16.06 5.00 -14.23
C VAL A 88 17.16 4.82 -13.17
N GLY A 89 17.04 3.82 -12.28
CA GLY A 89 18.07 3.40 -11.33
C GLY A 89 18.13 4.16 -10.01
N ASN A 90 17.04 4.77 -9.56
CA ASN A 90 17.01 5.57 -8.34
C ASN A 90 17.37 4.78 -7.08
N ILE A 91 16.85 3.55 -6.96
CA ILE A 91 17.14 2.68 -5.81
C ILE A 91 18.54 2.10 -5.98
N LEU A 92 18.86 1.56 -7.15
CA LEU A 92 20.16 0.96 -7.45
C LEU A 92 21.34 1.87 -7.08
N ARG A 93 21.29 3.13 -7.52
CA ARG A 93 22.36 4.10 -7.26
C ARG A 93 22.60 4.29 -5.77
N GLN A 94 21.55 4.46 -4.97
CA GLN A 94 21.65 4.62 -3.53
C GLN A 94 22.15 3.35 -2.82
N VAL A 95 21.73 2.17 -3.30
CA VAL A 95 22.20 0.88 -2.79
C VAL A 95 23.69 0.68 -3.10
N ILE A 96 24.14 1.02 -4.31
CA ILE A 96 25.55 0.99 -4.68
C ILE A 96 26.34 1.97 -3.81
N HIS A 97 25.86 3.20 -3.59
CA HIS A 97 26.51 4.17 -2.70
C HIS A 97 26.65 3.63 -1.27
N TYR A 98 25.61 2.97 -0.76
CA TYR A 98 25.61 2.40 0.59
C TYR A 98 26.67 1.29 0.75
N TYR A 99 26.81 0.43 -0.27
CA TYR A 99 27.71 -0.72 -0.22
C TYR A 99 29.11 -0.44 -0.83
N LYS A 100 29.29 0.64 -1.59
CA LYS A 100 30.58 1.05 -2.14
C LYS A 100 31.60 1.19 -1.01
N GLY A 101 32.71 0.48 -1.13
CA GLY A 101 33.77 0.45 -0.11
C GLY A 101 33.60 -0.58 1.01
N LEU A 102 32.47 -1.28 1.06
CA LEU A 102 32.27 -2.42 1.97
C LEU A 102 32.57 -3.76 1.31
N PHE A 103 32.72 -3.79 -0.02
CA PHE A 103 32.99 -4.98 -0.83
C PHE A 103 34.13 -4.74 -1.80
N ASP A 104 34.86 -5.81 -2.12
CA ASP A 104 35.92 -5.78 -3.15
C ASP A 104 35.28 -5.53 -4.54
N SER A 105 34.10 -6.08 -4.80
CA SER A 105 33.37 -5.89 -6.05
C SER A 105 31.85 -5.97 -5.82
N ILE A 106 31.08 -5.29 -6.69
CA ILE A 106 29.62 -5.34 -6.75
C ILE A 106 29.22 -5.78 -8.16
N GLU A 107 28.40 -6.83 -8.23
CA GLU A 107 27.79 -7.34 -9.47
C GLU A 107 26.29 -7.15 -9.40
N CYS A 108 25.69 -6.48 -10.41
CA CYS A 108 24.26 -6.23 -10.46
C CYS A 108 23.67 -6.80 -11.75
N ASP A 109 22.56 -7.56 -11.64
CA ASP A 109 21.66 -7.82 -12.75
C ASP A 109 20.44 -6.93 -12.55
N VAL A 110 20.08 -6.13 -13.57
CA VAL A 110 18.97 -5.17 -13.50
C VAL A 110 18.02 -5.37 -14.65
N PHE A 111 16.73 -5.46 -14.33
CA PHE A 111 15.67 -5.69 -15.31
C PHE A 111 14.79 -4.47 -15.48
N ASP A 112 14.33 -4.24 -16.67
CA ASP A 112 13.18 -3.41 -16.97
C ASP A 112 12.54 -3.82 -18.31
N ILE A 113 11.22 -3.69 -18.42
CA ILE A 113 10.47 -3.88 -19.68
C ILE A 113 10.52 -2.64 -20.57
N ASN A 114 11.11 -1.56 -20.10
CA ASN A 114 11.29 -0.32 -20.84
C ASN A 114 12.77 -0.10 -21.15
N GLN A 115 13.15 -0.34 -22.39
CA GLN A 115 14.52 -0.15 -22.87
C GLN A 115 15.05 1.28 -22.63
N HIS A 116 14.19 2.30 -22.80
CA HIS A 116 14.57 3.69 -22.59
C HIS A 116 14.97 3.96 -21.13
N SER A 117 14.25 3.36 -20.18
CA SER A 117 14.60 3.46 -18.75
C SER A 117 15.97 2.86 -18.47
N LEU A 118 16.28 1.68 -19.05
CA LEU A 118 17.60 1.05 -18.90
C LEU A 118 18.72 1.90 -19.47
N GLU A 119 18.52 2.50 -20.66
CA GLU A 119 19.53 3.38 -21.25
C GLU A 119 19.81 4.63 -20.40
N ILE A 120 18.77 5.21 -19.77
CA ILE A 120 18.93 6.33 -18.86
C ILE A 120 19.60 5.89 -17.54
N CYS A 121 19.22 4.72 -17.01
CA CYS A 121 19.87 4.12 -15.84
C CYS A 121 21.37 3.96 -16.08
N GLU A 122 21.78 3.40 -17.21
CA GLU A 122 23.18 3.24 -17.59
C GLU A 122 23.93 4.58 -17.60
N ILE A 123 23.34 5.62 -18.18
CA ILE A 123 23.95 6.97 -18.21
C ILE A 123 24.17 7.49 -16.78
N PHE A 124 23.18 7.34 -15.87
CA PHE A 124 23.34 7.81 -14.50
C PHE A 124 24.40 7.01 -13.73
N ILE A 125 24.45 5.69 -13.91
CA ILE A 125 25.48 4.84 -13.30
C ILE A 125 26.89 5.23 -13.80
N GLN A 126 27.05 5.43 -15.09
CA GLN A 126 28.33 5.85 -15.66
C GLN A 126 28.77 7.22 -15.15
N LYS A 127 27.84 8.18 -15.00
CA LYS A 127 28.15 9.51 -14.45
C LYS A 127 28.56 9.49 -12.97
N GLU A 128 27.97 8.60 -12.18
CA GLU A 128 28.12 8.60 -10.72
C GLU A 128 29.22 7.65 -10.22
N PHE A 129 29.52 6.59 -10.98
CA PHE A 129 30.42 5.52 -10.56
C PHE A 129 31.57 5.25 -11.54
N SER A 130 31.92 6.22 -12.39
CA SER A 130 33.01 6.08 -13.37
C SER A 130 34.38 5.69 -12.75
N ASP A 131 34.58 6.04 -11.49
CA ASP A 131 35.80 5.75 -10.72
C ASP A 131 35.72 4.46 -9.88
N PHE A 132 34.61 3.74 -9.95
CA PHE A 132 34.42 2.46 -9.26
C PHE A 132 34.63 1.27 -10.22
N ASN A 133 35.89 0.94 -10.47
CA ASN A 133 36.28 -0.08 -11.46
C ASN A 133 35.76 -1.50 -11.18
N ASN A 134 35.39 -1.82 -9.94
CA ASN A 134 34.90 -3.13 -9.54
C ASN A 134 33.37 -3.23 -9.51
N LEU A 135 32.65 -2.31 -10.18
CA LEU A 135 31.24 -2.35 -10.41
C LEU A 135 30.96 -2.99 -11.77
N LYS A 136 30.15 -4.05 -11.78
CA LYS A 136 29.67 -4.70 -13.00
C LYS A 136 28.15 -4.70 -13.00
N ILE A 137 27.54 -4.16 -14.06
CA ILE A 137 26.09 -4.13 -14.21
C ILE A 137 25.70 -4.76 -15.53
N ASN A 138 24.81 -5.72 -15.46
CA ASN A 138 24.17 -6.35 -16.60
C ASN A 138 22.76 -5.79 -16.76
N TYR A 139 22.53 -4.99 -17.80
CA TYR A 139 21.24 -4.38 -18.12
C TYR A 139 20.43 -5.35 -18.97
N ILE A 140 19.30 -5.81 -18.48
CA ILE A 140 18.47 -6.86 -19.10
C ILE A 140 17.12 -6.25 -19.49
N TYR A 141 16.93 -6.04 -20.79
CA TYR A 141 15.67 -5.63 -21.39
C TYR A 141 14.78 -6.87 -21.55
N ASP A 142 14.00 -7.21 -20.50
CA ASP A 142 13.12 -8.37 -20.50
C ASP A 142 12.09 -8.25 -19.34
N ASP A 143 11.06 -9.11 -19.39
CA ASP A 143 10.14 -9.28 -18.29
C ASP A 143 10.75 -10.18 -17.21
N PHE A 144 11.09 -9.57 -16.08
CA PHE A 144 11.65 -10.29 -14.94
C PHE A 144 10.82 -11.51 -14.54
N LEU A 145 9.48 -11.44 -14.59
CA LEU A 145 8.62 -12.52 -14.11
C LEU A 145 8.72 -13.78 -14.97
N THR A 146 8.89 -13.62 -16.28
CA THR A 146 8.99 -14.76 -17.24
C THR A 146 10.42 -15.16 -17.55
N HIS A 147 11.39 -14.30 -17.29
CA HIS A 147 12.80 -14.59 -17.53
C HIS A 147 13.34 -15.68 -16.61
N GLN A 148 14.02 -16.68 -17.12
CA GLN A 148 14.63 -17.74 -16.33
C GLN A 148 15.97 -17.28 -15.74
N LEU A 149 16.12 -17.44 -14.42
CA LEU A 149 17.33 -17.07 -13.69
C LEU A 149 17.93 -18.31 -13.00
N GLU A 150 19.16 -18.63 -13.34
CA GLU A 150 19.92 -19.72 -12.71
C GLU A 150 20.75 -19.22 -11.51
N LYS A 151 21.06 -17.92 -11.49
CA LYS A 151 21.93 -17.32 -10.45
C LYS A 151 21.17 -17.13 -9.14
N LYS A 152 21.90 -17.26 -8.04
CA LYS A 152 21.48 -16.82 -6.71
C LYS A 152 22.15 -15.50 -6.37
N TYR A 153 21.37 -14.59 -5.76
CA TYR A 153 21.79 -13.26 -5.35
C TYR A 153 21.96 -13.19 -3.84
N ASP A 154 22.74 -12.22 -3.39
CA ASP A 154 22.84 -11.91 -1.98
C ASP A 154 21.68 -10.99 -1.56
N LEU A 155 21.30 -10.07 -2.45
CA LEU A 155 20.26 -9.10 -2.23
C LEU A 155 19.37 -8.93 -3.47
N VAL A 156 18.06 -9.03 -3.30
CA VAL A 156 17.07 -8.47 -4.23
C VAL A 156 16.57 -7.17 -3.62
N VAL A 157 16.60 -6.09 -4.37
CA VAL A 157 16.08 -4.79 -3.94
C VAL A 157 15.33 -4.11 -5.07
N GLY A 158 14.23 -3.42 -4.77
CA GLY A 158 13.50 -2.70 -5.82
C GLY A 158 12.13 -2.20 -5.41
N ASN A 159 11.49 -1.54 -6.37
CA ASN A 159 10.12 -1.04 -6.28
C ASN A 159 9.30 -1.61 -7.45
N PRO A 160 8.73 -2.82 -7.30
CA PRO A 160 7.94 -3.43 -8.37
C PRO A 160 6.66 -2.63 -8.67
N PRO A 161 6.09 -2.72 -9.88
CA PRO A 161 4.86 -2.02 -10.24
C PRO A 161 3.66 -2.51 -9.42
N PHE A 162 2.74 -1.57 -9.04
CA PHE A 162 1.55 -1.85 -8.20
C PHE A 162 0.26 -1.87 -9.03
N MET A 163 0.20 -2.70 -10.06
CA MET A 163 -0.94 -2.75 -10.94
C MET A 163 -1.62 -4.12 -10.94
N LYS A 164 -2.93 -4.12 -11.22
CA LYS A 164 -3.67 -5.36 -11.48
C LYS A 164 -3.47 -5.80 -12.91
N ILE A 165 -3.14 -7.06 -13.08
CA ILE A 165 -3.01 -7.72 -14.37
C ILE A 165 -4.23 -8.57 -14.68
N LYS A 166 -4.44 -8.88 -15.96
CA LYS A 166 -5.62 -9.61 -16.47
C LYS A 166 -5.24 -10.57 -17.59
N GLY A 167 -6.18 -11.40 -17.99
CA GLY A 167 -6.05 -12.27 -19.17
C GLY A 167 -5.03 -13.40 -18.99
N VAL A 168 -4.54 -13.90 -20.12
CA VAL A 168 -3.65 -15.07 -20.19
C VAL A 168 -2.36 -14.88 -19.39
N TYR A 169 -1.77 -13.68 -19.44
CA TYR A 169 -0.55 -13.34 -18.70
C TYR A 169 -0.73 -13.57 -17.18
N ARG A 170 -1.84 -13.09 -16.62
CA ARG A 170 -2.15 -13.33 -15.21
C ARG A 170 -2.28 -14.82 -14.88
N GLU A 171 -3.01 -15.56 -15.71
CA GLU A 171 -3.24 -16.99 -15.44
C GLU A 171 -1.93 -17.80 -15.52
N ASN A 172 -1.04 -17.46 -16.44
CA ASN A 172 0.28 -18.08 -16.52
C ASN A 172 1.10 -17.84 -15.25
N LEU A 173 1.14 -16.58 -14.77
CA LEU A 173 1.85 -16.24 -13.52
C LEU A 173 1.23 -16.94 -12.30
N ARG A 174 -0.10 -17.02 -12.23
CA ARG A 174 -0.79 -17.74 -11.15
C ARG A 174 -0.40 -19.22 -11.09
N GLN A 175 -0.27 -19.85 -12.25
CA GLN A 175 0.17 -21.27 -12.35
C GLN A 175 1.64 -21.40 -11.95
N GLU A 176 2.52 -20.60 -12.55
CA GLU A 176 3.97 -20.65 -12.31
C GLU A 176 4.31 -20.43 -10.84
N PHE A 177 3.75 -19.39 -10.23
CA PHE A 177 4.03 -19.04 -8.82
C PHE A 177 3.10 -19.74 -7.82
N LYS A 178 2.22 -20.62 -8.26
CA LYS A 178 1.22 -21.30 -7.40
C LYS A 178 0.47 -20.32 -6.50
N ASN A 179 0.00 -19.22 -7.11
CA ASN A 179 -0.70 -18.14 -6.43
C ASN A 179 -2.02 -17.81 -7.16
N PRO A 180 -3.05 -18.66 -7.04
CA PRO A 180 -4.27 -18.59 -7.86
C PRO A 180 -5.15 -17.37 -7.58
N ILE A 181 -4.89 -16.64 -6.52
CA ILE A 181 -5.73 -15.49 -6.11
C ILE A 181 -5.08 -14.12 -6.39
N ALA A 182 -3.78 -14.08 -6.68
CA ALA A 182 -3.10 -12.83 -6.94
C ALA A 182 -3.57 -12.19 -8.26
N ASP A 183 -3.95 -10.92 -8.18
CA ASP A 183 -4.24 -10.05 -9.32
C ASP A 183 -3.20 -8.93 -9.45
N ASN A 184 -2.54 -8.55 -8.35
CA ASN A 184 -1.54 -7.51 -8.34
C ASN A 184 -0.17 -8.08 -8.72
N ILE A 185 0.46 -7.46 -9.72
CA ILE A 185 1.73 -7.94 -10.26
C ILE A 185 2.86 -7.98 -9.22
N SER A 186 2.88 -7.04 -8.26
CA SER A 186 3.90 -6.99 -7.21
C SER A 186 3.92 -8.21 -6.28
N ALA A 187 2.81 -8.96 -6.20
CA ALA A 187 2.78 -10.24 -5.49
C ALA A 187 3.72 -11.26 -6.14
N PHE A 188 3.72 -11.34 -7.46
CA PHE A 188 4.57 -12.27 -8.21
C PHE A 188 6.04 -11.86 -8.17
N PHE A 189 6.33 -10.55 -8.16
CA PHE A 189 7.69 -10.03 -7.93
C PHE A 189 8.24 -10.51 -6.58
N LEU A 190 7.46 -10.39 -5.51
CA LEU A 190 7.83 -10.89 -4.19
C LEU A 190 8.02 -12.41 -4.22
N ASP A 191 7.03 -13.15 -4.76
CA ASP A 191 7.04 -14.61 -4.81
C ASP A 191 8.28 -15.15 -5.56
N LYS A 192 8.72 -14.48 -6.63
CA LYS A 192 9.95 -14.84 -7.36
C LYS A 192 11.20 -14.48 -6.57
N SER A 193 11.24 -13.29 -5.99
CA SER A 193 12.42 -12.77 -5.29
C SER A 193 12.86 -13.62 -4.10
N ILE A 194 11.90 -14.12 -3.31
CA ILE A 194 12.20 -14.99 -2.14
C ILE A 194 12.90 -16.30 -2.52
N GLY A 195 12.70 -16.79 -3.74
CA GLY A 195 13.37 -17.97 -4.27
C GLY A 195 14.79 -17.72 -4.81
N LEU A 196 15.14 -16.46 -5.07
CA LEU A 196 16.38 -16.08 -5.78
C LEU A 196 17.45 -15.50 -4.87
N SER A 197 17.13 -15.06 -3.66
CA SER A 197 18.06 -14.28 -2.84
C SER A 197 18.02 -14.64 -1.36
N ASN A 198 19.12 -14.28 -0.67
CA ASN A 198 19.24 -14.42 0.78
C ASN A 198 18.51 -13.29 1.50
N TYR A 199 18.56 -12.08 0.93
CA TYR A 199 17.86 -10.92 1.45
C TYR A 199 16.97 -10.33 0.37
N VAL A 200 15.73 -10.01 0.73
CA VAL A 200 14.75 -9.38 -0.16
C VAL A 200 14.29 -8.09 0.45
N VAL A 201 14.48 -6.98 -0.26
CA VAL A 201 14.09 -5.63 0.17
C VAL A 201 13.20 -5.02 -0.90
N LEU A 202 11.90 -5.11 -0.73
CA LEU A 202 10.94 -4.64 -1.73
C LEU A 202 10.01 -3.60 -1.15
N ILE A 203 9.84 -2.51 -1.91
CA ILE A 203 8.76 -1.55 -1.67
C ILE A 203 7.47 -2.18 -2.16
N MET A 204 6.46 -2.22 -1.29
CA MET A 204 5.17 -2.83 -1.55
C MET A 204 4.05 -1.83 -1.23
N PRO A 205 2.89 -1.93 -1.88
CA PRO A 205 1.75 -1.12 -1.46
C PRO A 205 1.32 -1.54 -0.04
N LYS A 206 0.98 -0.59 0.82
CA LYS A 206 0.62 -0.89 2.21
C LYS A 206 -0.60 -1.81 2.35
N TYR A 207 -1.46 -1.82 1.33
CA TYR A 207 -2.56 -2.78 1.30
C TYR A 207 -2.09 -4.24 1.14
N PHE A 208 -0.78 -4.49 0.92
CA PHE A 208 -0.17 -5.80 1.10
C PHE A 208 -0.53 -6.43 2.45
N LEU A 209 -0.61 -5.61 3.51
CA LEU A 209 -0.88 -6.08 4.87
C LEU A 209 -2.30 -6.68 5.02
N HIS A 210 -3.25 -6.35 4.14
CA HIS A 210 -4.65 -6.73 4.33
C HIS A 210 -5.38 -7.22 3.07
N ASN A 211 -4.96 -6.84 1.87
CA ASN A 211 -5.69 -7.20 0.65
C ASN A 211 -5.55 -8.71 0.37
N SER A 212 -6.63 -9.33 -0.10
CA SER A 212 -6.70 -10.75 -0.48
C SER A 212 -5.72 -11.11 -1.60
N ASP A 213 -5.46 -10.21 -2.54
CA ASP A 213 -4.49 -10.41 -3.63
C ASP A 213 -3.11 -10.87 -3.13
N PHE A 214 -2.75 -10.53 -1.89
CA PHE A 214 -1.47 -10.85 -1.28
C PHE A 214 -1.53 -11.94 -0.20
N SER A 215 -2.68 -12.56 0.03
CA SER A 215 -2.80 -13.52 1.14
C SER A 215 -1.88 -14.72 0.98
N MET A 216 -1.72 -15.25 -0.25
CA MET A 216 -0.77 -16.33 -0.51
C MET A 216 0.68 -15.90 -0.36
N SER A 217 1.02 -14.69 -0.81
CA SER A 217 2.38 -14.16 -0.63
C SER A 217 2.69 -13.91 0.85
N ARG A 218 1.72 -13.41 1.65
CA ARG A 218 1.88 -13.33 3.11
C ARG A 218 2.10 -14.70 3.75
N GLU A 219 1.33 -15.73 3.33
CA GLU A 219 1.53 -17.10 3.82
C GLU A 219 2.93 -17.64 3.51
N LYS A 220 3.47 -17.36 2.32
CA LYS A 220 4.82 -17.78 1.95
C LYS A 220 5.91 -17.18 2.83
N ILE A 221 5.74 -15.90 3.24
CA ILE A 221 6.78 -15.19 4.00
C ILE A 221 6.55 -15.15 5.51
N LYS A 222 5.40 -15.60 6.02
CA LYS A 222 5.13 -15.55 7.46
C LYS A 222 6.11 -16.32 8.33
N ASN A 223 6.69 -17.39 7.75
CA ASN A 223 7.71 -18.22 8.40
C ASN A 223 9.14 -17.83 8.00
N THR A 224 9.30 -16.76 7.21
CA THR A 224 10.61 -16.17 6.87
C THR A 224 10.91 -15.10 7.91
N ASN A 225 12.17 -14.88 8.26
CA ASN A 225 12.53 -13.81 9.18
C ASN A 225 12.27 -12.43 8.54
N ILE A 226 11.23 -11.75 8.99
CA ILE A 226 10.88 -10.38 8.60
C ILE A 226 11.69 -9.43 9.49
N GLN A 227 12.86 -9.03 9.05
CA GLN A 227 13.77 -8.19 9.84
C GLN A 227 13.20 -6.80 10.11
N CYS A 228 12.59 -6.19 9.08
CA CYS A 228 12.03 -4.85 9.21
C CYS A 228 10.81 -4.65 8.29
N ILE A 229 9.86 -3.88 8.77
CA ILE A 229 8.77 -3.30 7.97
C ILE A 229 8.83 -1.78 8.15
N THR A 230 9.17 -1.05 7.08
CA THR A 230 9.13 0.41 7.09
C THR A 230 7.83 0.91 6.48
N ASP A 231 6.98 1.58 7.26
CA ASP A 231 5.75 2.23 6.79
C ASP A 231 6.07 3.66 6.38
N PHE A 232 6.00 3.93 5.08
CA PHE A 232 6.22 5.26 4.51
C PHE A 232 4.94 6.11 4.46
N GLY A 233 3.75 5.51 4.69
CA GLY A 233 2.50 6.17 4.40
C GLY A 233 2.44 6.64 2.96
N GLU A 234 1.99 7.88 2.72
CA GLU A 234 1.95 8.52 1.39
C GLU A 234 3.23 9.33 1.05
N THR A 235 4.28 9.24 1.87
CA THR A 235 5.44 10.12 1.73
C THR A 235 6.41 9.69 0.63
N LEU A 236 6.35 8.44 0.19
CA LEU A 236 7.27 7.87 -0.79
C LEU A 236 7.09 8.47 -2.19
N PHE A 237 5.84 8.63 -2.62
CA PHE A 237 5.51 9.06 -3.97
C PHE A 237 4.82 10.42 -3.96
N LYS A 238 5.47 11.45 -4.50
CA LYS A 238 4.85 12.77 -4.62
C LYS A 238 3.71 12.76 -5.64
N GLY A 239 2.56 13.30 -5.23
CA GLY A 239 1.40 13.44 -6.10
C GLY A 239 0.57 12.16 -6.30
N VAL A 240 0.97 11.06 -5.67
CA VAL A 240 0.24 9.78 -5.72
C VAL A 240 -0.26 9.41 -4.34
N LEU A 241 -1.56 9.16 -4.26
CA LEU A 241 -2.24 8.87 -3.00
C LEU A 241 -2.22 7.35 -2.69
N ILE A 242 -1.01 6.75 -2.70
CA ILE A 242 -0.81 5.34 -2.36
C ILE A 242 0.09 5.26 -1.13
N GLU A 243 -0.42 4.67 -0.06
CA GLU A 243 0.41 4.31 1.09
C GLU A 243 1.28 3.10 0.75
N THR A 244 2.55 3.16 1.17
CA THR A 244 3.55 2.12 0.90
C THR A 244 4.28 1.67 2.14
N ILE A 245 4.77 0.44 2.07
CA ILE A 245 5.69 -0.15 3.03
C ILE A 245 6.95 -0.65 2.31
N CYS A 246 8.04 -0.83 3.03
CA CYS A 246 9.17 -1.64 2.58
C CYS A 246 9.31 -2.87 3.46
N LEU A 247 9.40 -4.04 2.83
CA LEU A 247 9.63 -5.33 3.49
C LEU A 247 11.12 -5.67 3.40
N PHE A 248 11.71 -6.03 4.54
CA PHE A 248 13.09 -6.53 4.63
C PHE A 248 13.03 -7.97 5.15
N LEU A 249 13.34 -8.92 4.28
CA LEU A 249 13.26 -10.34 4.56
C LEU A 249 14.66 -10.97 4.55
N ASP A 250 14.96 -11.79 5.54
CA ASP A 250 16.07 -12.73 5.52
C ASP A 250 15.52 -14.13 5.25
N THR A 251 15.70 -14.60 4.04
CA THR A 251 15.12 -15.86 3.54
C THR A 251 15.90 -17.09 4.00
N LYS A 252 17.07 -16.91 4.62
CA LYS A 252 17.96 -18.00 5.09
C LYS A 252 17.88 -18.25 6.59
N SER A 253 17.52 -17.23 7.35
CA SER A 253 17.51 -17.35 8.81
C SER A 253 16.32 -18.21 9.24
N GLU A 254 16.61 -19.28 9.98
CA GLU A 254 15.62 -20.07 10.69
C GLU A 254 15.23 -19.43 12.02
N ASN A 255 16.01 -18.47 12.49
CA ASN A 255 15.73 -17.73 13.73
C ASN A 255 14.82 -16.54 13.43
N ILE A 256 13.55 -16.72 13.73
CA ILE A 256 12.57 -15.63 13.70
C ILE A 256 12.74 -14.84 14.99
N SER A 257 13.29 -13.65 14.88
CA SER A 257 13.39 -12.68 15.96
C SER A 257 12.26 -11.66 15.89
N GLY A 258 12.25 -10.67 16.77
CA GLY A 258 11.31 -9.57 16.67
C GLY A 258 11.49 -8.79 15.37
N THR A 259 10.40 -8.40 14.74
CA THR A 259 10.36 -7.54 13.55
C THR A 259 10.49 -6.07 13.96
N LYS A 260 11.46 -5.38 13.39
CA LYS A 260 11.56 -3.92 13.53
C LYS A 260 10.48 -3.25 12.70
N VAL A 261 9.69 -2.37 13.30
CA VAL A 261 8.68 -1.58 12.60
C VAL A 261 9.04 -0.10 12.67
N ILE A 262 9.22 0.53 11.53
CA ILE A 262 9.52 1.96 11.40
C ILE A 262 8.33 2.64 10.74
N SER A 263 7.79 3.67 11.35
CA SER A 263 6.78 4.51 10.71
C SER A 263 7.32 5.91 10.48
N VAL A 264 7.56 6.24 9.20
CA VAL A 264 8.03 7.57 8.80
C VAL A 264 7.02 8.66 9.14
N PRO A 265 5.71 8.51 8.81
CA PRO A 265 4.72 9.55 9.11
C PRO A 265 4.46 9.71 10.61
N LYS A 266 4.54 8.64 11.40
CA LYS A 266 4.35 8.71 12.87
C LYS A 266 5.62 9.06 13.63
N LYS A 267 6.79 8.99 12.96
CA LYS A 267 8.12 9.20 13.57
C LYS A 267 8.36 8.26 14.76
N ILE A 268 7.99 7.00 14.62
CA ILE A 268 8.17 5.96 15.64
C ILE A 268 8.99 4.79 15.08
N GLU A 269 9.70 4.15 15.98
CA GLU A 269 10.40 2.89 15.76
C GLU A 269 10.08 1.97 16.94
N LEU A 270 9.74 0.71 16.66
CA LEU A 270 9.41 -0.29 17.66
C LEU A 270 9.83 -1.68 17.19
N ILE A 271 9.99 -2.60 18.14
CA ILE A 271 10.21 -4.02 17.89
C ILE A 271 8.91 -4.75 18.25
N GLN A 272 8.42 -5.56 17.32
CA GLN A 272 7.24 -6.39 17.53
C GLN A 272 7.59 -7.86 17.37
N ASP A 273 6.94 -8.72 18.14
CA ASP A 273 7.01 -10.15 17.85
C ASP A 273 6.39 -10.43 16.48
N GLN A 274 7.14 -11.09 15.60
CA GLN A 274 6.65 -11.42 14.26
C GLN A 274 5.39 -12.26 14.30
N SER A 275 5.26 -13.17 15.25
CA SER A 275 4.09 -14.01 15.43
C SER A 275 2.81 -13.19 15.71
N GLU A 276 2.95 -12.07 16.43
CA GLU A 276 1.84 -11.15 16.67
C GLU A 276 1.44 -10.38 15.41
N ILE A 277 2.43 -9.99 14.57
CA ILE A 277 2.13 -9.33 13.28
C ILE A 277 1.40 -10.28 12.35
N THR A 278 1.84 -11.52 12.26
CA THR A 278 1.42 -12.49 11.24
C THR A 278 0.34 -13.46 11.69
N GLN A 279 -0.19 -13.30 12.90
CA GLN A 279 -1.19 -14.18 13.48
C GLN A 279 -2.45 -14.31 12.63
N SER A 280 -3.03 -15.51 12.59
CA SER A 280 -4.20 -15.83 11.76
C SER A 280 -5.54 -15.44 12.39
N PHE A 281 -5.55 -15.04 13.67
CA PHE A 281 -6.77 -14.63 14.35
C PHE A 281 -7.37 -13.35 13.73
N PHE A 282 -6.54 -12.40 13.35
CA PHE A 282 -7.00 -11.19 12.66
C PHE A 282 -6.98 -11.37 11.14
N PRO A 283 -7.87 -10.72 10.40
CA PRO A 283 -7.98 -10.87 8.94
C PRO A 283 -6.84 -10.18 8.16
N ASN A 284 -5.96 -9.46 8.84
CA ASN A 284 -4.84 -8.71 8.28
C ASN A 284 -3.63 -8.73 9.22
N TRP A 285 -2.45 -8.48 8.67
CA TRP A 285 -1.25 -8.26 9.45
C TRP A 285 -1.32 -6.92 10.17
N LEU A 286 -0.94 -6.91 11.45
CA LEU A 286 -0.98 -5.73 12.33
C LEU A 286 0.43 -5.33 12.75
N ILE A 287 0.89 -4.18 12.29
CA ILE A 287 2.27 -3.73 12.54
C ILE A 287 2.42 -2.75 13.72
N TYR A 288 1.32 -2.40 14.39
CA TYR A 288 1.30 -1.42 15.48
C TYR A 288 0.64 -1.94 16.75
N ILE A 289 0.64 -3.25 16.98
CA ILE A 289 0.05 -3.86 18.17
C ILE A 289 0.73 -3.30 19.43
N ASN A 290 -0.07 -3.02 20.46
CA ASN A 290 0.39 -2.63 21.78
C ASN A 290 -0.48 -3.29 22.88
N GLU A 291 -0.07 -3.15 24.14
CA GLU A 291 -0.76 -3.79 25.26
C GLU A 291 -2.23 -3.36 25.40
N SER A 292 -2.54 -2.09 25.13
CA SER A 292 -3.93 -1.61 25.18
C SER A 292 -4.79 -2.27 24.09
N PHE A 293 -4.22 -2.48 22.88
CA PHE A 293 -4.89 -3.21 21.82
C PHE A 293 -5.13 -4.68 22.20
N LYS A 294 -4.10 -5.36 22.74
CA LYS A 294 -4.19 -6.77 23.16
C LYS A 294 -5.26 -6.94 24.24
N LYS A 295 -5.24 -6.09 25.25
CA LYS A 295 -6.23 -6.09 26.32
C LYS A 295 -7.64 -5.98 25.78
N LEU A 296 -7.93 -4.93 24.98
CA LEU A 296 -9.26 -4.75 24.45
C LEU A 296 -9.65 -5.88 23.49
N ALA A 297 -8.71 -6.36 22.66
CA ALA A 297 -8.96 -7.49 21.76
C ALA A 297 -9.37 -8.77 22.52
N SER A 298 -8.78 -9.05 23.68
CA SER A 298 -9.14 -10.20 24.51
C SER A 298 -10.51 -10.10 25.17
N GLU A 299 -11.05 -8.89 25.28
CA GLU A 299 -12.37 -8.59 25.85
C GLU A 299 -13.49 -8.59 24.80
N MET A 300 -13.16 -8.77 23.51
CA MET A 300 -14.13 -8.59 22.42
C MET A 300 -14.42 -9.90 21.67
N ASN A 301 -15.68 -10.05 21.27
CA ASN A 301 -16.12 -11.04 20.29
C ASN A 301 -16.22 -10.37 18.92
N PHE A 302 -15.35 -10.75 17.98
CA PHE A 302 -15.22 -10.13 16.67
C PHE A 302 -16.07 -10.81 15.60
N GLY A 303 -16.18 -10.14 14.42
CA GLY A 303 -16.81 -10.70 13.25
C GLY A 303 -18.32 -10.89 13.39
N ILE A 304 -18.97 -10.04 14.19
CA ILE A 304 -20.42 -10.12 14.50
C ILE A 304 -21.30 -9.50 13.42
N PHE A 305 -20.74 -8.74 12.49
CA PHE A 305 -21.48 -8.06 11.42
C PHE A 305 -21.10 -8.56 10.03
N ASN A 306 -22.04 -8.43 9.10
CA ASN A 306 -21.80 -8.36 7.66
C ASN A 306 -21.91 -6.89 7.23
N VAL A 307 -21.23 -6.53 6.12
CA VAL A 307 -21.26 -5.16 5.60
C VAL A 307 -21.87 -5.09 4.20
N PHE A 308 -22.72 -4.11 3.99
CA PHE A 308 -23.19 -3.72 2.66
C PHE A 308 -22.79 -2.27 2.38
N ARG A 309 -22.34 -2.00 1.15
CA ARG A 309 -22.02 -0.66 0.66
C ARG A 309 -22.71 -0.43 -0.66
N ASP A 310 -23.51 0.62 -0.72
CA ASP A 310 -24.06 1.07 -2.00
C ASP A 310 -22.98 1.66 -2.90
N ARG A 311 -23.08 1.40 -4.21
CA ARG A 311 -22.22 1.99 -5.23
C ARG A 311 -23.01 2.56 -6.40
N GLN A 312 -24.34 2.51 -6.31
CA GLN A 312 -25.24 2.86 -7.39
C GLN A 312 -25.84 4.26 -7.22
N ILE A 313 -26.02 4.73 -5.97
CA ILE A 313 -26.46 6.08 -5.69
C ILE A 313 -25.32 7.06 -5.92
N THR A 314 -25.42 7.79 -7.02
CA THR A 314 -24.50 8.85 -7.41
C THR A 314 -25.18 10.21 -7.39
N SER A 315 -24.43 11.31 -7.47
CA SER A 315 -24.98 12.66 -7.53
C SER A 315 -25.97 12.90 -8.66
N LYS A 316 -25.95 12.06 -9.71
CA LYS A 316 -26.83 12.19 -10.88
C LYS A 316 -28.29 11.84 -10.62
N ILE A 317 -28.58 11.09 -9.56
CA ILE A 317 -29.93 10.60 -9.20
C ILE A 317 -30.38 11.11 -7.83
N LEU A 318 -29.65 12.06 -7.28
CA LEU A 318 -29.96 12.72 -6.02
C LEU A 318 -30.52 14.10 -6.28
N GLU A 319 -31.59 14.42 -5.56
CA GLU A 319 -32.30 15.69 -5.63
C GLU A 319 -32.29 16.37 -4.26
N PRO A 320 -32.42 17.72 -4.20
CA PRO A 320 -32.49 18.44 -2.93
C PRO A 320 -33.84 18.21 -2.20
N THR A 321 -34.85 17.70 -2.90
CA THR A 321 -36.16 17.30 -2.36
C THR A 321 -36.62 16.02 -3.02
N GLY A 322 -37.43 15.20 -2.35
CA GLY A 322 -37.91 13.95 -2.94
C GLY A 322 -38.61 13.06 -1.92
N ASP A 323 -38.98 11.83 -2.34
CA ASP A 323 -39.77 10.90 -1.54
C ASP A 323 -39.01 10.28 -0.39
N ILE A 324 -37.70 9.99 -0.59
CA ILE A 324 -36.92 9.14 0.29
C ILE A 324 -35.60 9.83 0.63
N TRP A 325 -35.40 10.06 1.91
CA TRP A 325 -34.16 10.64 2.42
C TRP A 325 -32.94 9.69 2.20
N VAL A 326 -31.84 10.25 1.71
CA VAL A 326 -30.57 9.55 1.52
C VAL A 326 -29.55 10.03 2.54
N ILE A 327 -29.29 9.20 3.54
CA ILE A 327 -28.36 9.51 4.62
C ILE A 327 -26.93 9.48 4.08
N LYS A 328 -26.16 10.55 4.35
CA LYS A 328 -24.74 10.71 4.07
C LYS A 328 -23.91 10.62 5.36
N SER A 329 -22.62 10.44 5.25
CA SER A 329 -21.70 10.41 6.40
C SER A 329 -21.78 11.64 7.31
N LYS A 330 -22.12 12.81 6.75
CA LYS A 330 -22.31 14.07 7.49
C LYS A 330 -23.56 14.03 8.40
N ASN A 331 -24.55 13.20 8.08
CA ASN A 331 -25.77 13.04 8.91
C ASN A 331 -25.52 12.24 10.18
N ILE A 332 -24.36 11.62 10.33
CA ILE A 332 -23.97 10.83 11.52
C ILE A 332 -22.89 11.62 12.27
N PRO A 333 -23.22 12.36 13.35
CA PRO A 333 -22.25 13.12 14.15
C PRO A 333 -21.17 12.26 14.78
N ARG A 334 -20.09 12.88 15.23
CA ARG A 334 -18.99 12.18 15.93
C ARG A 334 -19.41 11.53 17.25
N SER A 335 -20.42 12.07 17.92
CA SER A 335 -21.01 11.49 19.13
C SER A 335 -21.51 10.05 18.92
N GLY A 336 -21.95 9.72 17.69
CA GLY A 336 -22.42 8.38 17.36
C GLY A 336 -23.71 7.97 18.10
N ASP A 337 -24.47 8.93 18.63
CA ASP A 337 -25.70 8.73 19.39
C ASP A 337 -26.97 8.82 18.54
N LYS A 338 -26.91 9.55 17.42
CA LYS A 338 -28.09 9.82 16.58
C LYS A 338 -27.75 10.13 15.14
N ILE A 339 -28.77 10.15 14.30
CA ILE A 339 -28.72 10.66 12.93
C ILE A 339 -29.46 12.00 12.91
N ILE A 340 -28.89 12.99 12.23
CA ILE A 340 -29.40 14.35 12.17
C ILE A 340 -29.69 14.78 10.73
N HIS A 341 -30.68 15.61 10.52
CA HIS A 341 -30.83 16.36 9.29
C HIS A 341 -29.81 17.48 9.21
N ILE A 342 -29.36 17.78 8.01
CA ILE A 342 -28.41 18.85 7.69
C ILE A 342 -28.92 19.68 6.52
N GLU A 343 -28.42 20.88 6.35
CA GLU A 343 -28.82 21.79 5.26
C GLU A 343 -28.65 21.15 3.87
N ASP A 344 -27.57 20.35 3.70
CA ASP A 344 -27.24 19.63 2.45
C ASP A 344 -27.95 18.26 2.36
N ASP A 345 -29.05 18.00 3.00
CA ASP A 345 -29.75 16.73 2.85
C ASP A 345 -30.18 16.50 1.40
N VAL A 346 -30.16 15.25 1.00
CA VAL A 346 -30.50 14.83 -0.37
C VAL A 346 -31.53 13.70 -0.33
N PHE A 347 -32.29 13.60 -1.40
CA PHE A 347 -33.41 12.67 -1.53
C PHE A 347 -33.29 11.88 -2.84
N ILE A 348 -34.06 10.81 -2.96
CA ILE A 348 -34.18 9.99 -4.17
C ILE A 348 -35.66 9.68 -4.42
N GLU A 349 -36.06 9.72 -5.68
CA GLU A 349 -37.37 9.30 -6.11
C GLU A 349 -37.59 7.79 -5.91
N LYS A 350 -38.77 7.40 -5.44
CA LYS A 350 -39.14 6.00 -5.20
C LYS A 350 -38.98 5.12 -6.46
N SER A 351 -39.27 5.67 -7.61
CA SER A 351 -39.19 5.00 -8.91
C SER A 351 -37.73 4.66 -9.27
N ALA A 352 -36.79 5.56 -8.98
CA ALA A 352 -35.36 5.34 -9.17
C ALA A 352 -34.82 4.33 -8.16
N LEU A 353 -35.18 4.46 -6.88
CA LEU A 353 -34.71 3.57 -5.81
C LEU A 353 -35.11 2.10 -6.03
N SER A 354 -36.32 1.86 -6.59
CA SER A 354 -36.83 0.49 -6.78
C SER A 354 -35.94 -0.45 -7.54
N LYS A 355 -35.04 0.10 -8.38
CA LYS A 355 -34.07 -0.63 -9.21
C LYS A 355 -32.71 -0.85 -8.55
N LEU A 356 -32.50 -0.30 -7.35
CA LEU A 356 -31.19 -0.28 -6.69
C LEU A 356 -31.11 -1.35 -5.58
N GLY A 357 -29.91 -1.95 -5.42
CA GLY A 357 -29.69 -2.98 -4.41
C GLY A 357 -29.90 -2.52 -2.98
N VAL A 358 -29.77 -1.21 -2.69
CA VAL A 358 -29.98 -0.62 -1.38
C VAL A 358 -31.48 -0.53 -1.00
N ASN A 359 -32.39 -0.69 -1.96
CA ASN A 359 -33.83 -0.66 -1.73
C ASN A 359 -34.31 -1.70 -0.70
N LYS A 360 -33.64 -2.86 -0.62
CA LYS A 360 -33.95 -3.91 0.37
C LYS A 360 -33.86 -3.43 1.82
N TYR A 361 -33.14 -2.32 2.06
CA TYR A 361 -32.98 -1.74 3.40
C TYR A 361 -33.96 -0.60 3.69
N LEU A 362 -34.79 -0.18 2.74
CA LEU A 362 -35.69 0.99 2.90
C LEU A 362 -36.55 0.89 4.18
N LYS A 363 -37.18 -0.24 4.42
CA LYS A 363 -38.11 -0.45 5.56
C LYS A 363 -37.43 -1.08 6.79
N ARG A 364 -36.14 -1.38 6.72
CA ARG A 364 -35.40 -2.05 7.80
C ARG A 364 -34.91 -1.02 8.84
N ASP A 365 -35.08 -1.31 10.11
CA ASP A 365 -34.55 -0.62 11.29
C ASP A 365 -33.76 -1.59 12.21
N ASP A 366 -33.58 -2.82 11.75
CA ASP A 366 -32.78 -3.87 12.41
C ASP A 366 -31.32 -3.91 11.91
N VAL A 367 -30.87 -2.88 11.21
CA VAL A 367 -29.53 -2.70 10.68
C VAL A 367 -28.91 -1.39 11.17
N PHE A 368 -27.57 -1.32 11.10
CA PHE A 368 -26.84 -0.20 11.65
C PHE A 368 -26.07 0.52 10.55
N LEU A 369 -25.76 1.79 10.79
CA LEU A 369 -25.03 2.65 9.87
C LEU A 369 -23.71 3.11 10.46
N SER A 370 -22.67 3.11 9.65
CA SER A 370 -21.39 3.71 9.99
C SER A 370 -20.85 4.54 8.82
N PRO A 371 -20.27 5.73 9.06
CA PRO A 371 -19.60 6.48 8.02
C PRO A 371 -18.48 5.65 7.39
N ASN A 372 -18.49 5.58 6.06
CA ASN A 372 -17.42 4.99 5.30
C ASN A 372 -16.26 6.01 5.21
N MET A 373 -15.01 5.59 5.10
CA MET A 373 -13.83 6.45 5.09
C MET A 373 -13.75 7.38 6.31
N THR A 374 -13.78 6.81 7.51
CA THR A 374 -13.72 7.59 8.74
C THR A 374 -12.47 7.31 9.56
N TYR A 375 -11.95 8.34 10.22
CA TYR A 375 -10.97 8.22 11.31
C TYR A 375 -11.63 8.04 12.67
N TYR A 376 -12.93 8.30 12.74
CA TYR A 376 -13.72 8.27 13.96
C TYR A 376 -14.84 7.25 13.76
N PRO A 377 -14.59 5.97 14.10
CA PRO A 377 -15.60 4.93 13.97
C PRO A 377 -16.78 5.26 14.86
N ARG A 378 -17.97 4.94 14.38
CA ARG A 378 -19.23 5.06 15.11
C ARG A 378 -20.31 4.29 14.39
N VAL A 379 -21.25 3.79 15.15
CA VAL A 379 -22.34 2.95 14.64
C VAL A 379 -23.65 3.41 15.25
N VAL A 380 -24.66 3.64 14.42
CA VAL A 380 -25.99 4.10 14.82
C VAL A 380 -27.06 3.22 14.22
N VAL A 381 -28.22 3.12 14.87
CA VAL A 381 -29.38 2.40 14.32
C VAL A 381 -29.92 3.13 13.09
N LYS A 382 -30.25 2.40 12.03
CA LYS A 382 -30.83 2.95 10.82
C LYS A 382 -32.35 3.25 11.02
N PRO A 383 -32.81 4.46 10.73
CA PRO A 383 -34.25 4.75 10.72
C PRO A 383 -34.99 4.03 9.57
N LYS A 384 -36.27 3.78 9.72
CA LYS A 384 -37.14 3.35 8.61
C LYS A 384 -37.31 4.44 7.56
N ASN A 385 -37.72 4.04 6.36
CA ASN A 385 -38.06 4.93 5.24
C ASN A 385 -36.92 5.85 4.76
N CYS A 386 -35.69 5.44 4.93
CA CYS A 386 -34.54 6.10 4.38
C CYS A 386 -33.51 5.06 3.84
N VAL A 387 -32.61 5.52 3.00
CA VAL A 387 -31.50 4.72 2.47
C VAL A 387 -30.18 5.45 2.65
N VAL A 388 -29.08 4.87 2.22
CA VAL A 388 -27.74 5.46 2.30
C VAL A 388 -27.07 5.47 0.93
N ASN A 389 -26.13 6.40 0.72
CA ASN A 389 -25.23 6.34 -0.42
C ASN A 389 -23.88 5.71 -0.03
N GLY A 390 -22.95 5.64 -0.98
CA GLY A 390 -21.62 5.03 -0.79
C GLY A 390 -20.75 5.67 0.32
N SER A 391 -21.14 6.83 0.88
CA SER A 391 -20.43 7.45 2.00
C SER A 391 -20.75 6.82 3.36
N VAL A 392 -21.75 5.92 3.42
CA VAL A 392 -22.18 5.21 4.62
C VAL A 392 -22.23 3.71 4.34
N ALA A 393 -21.71 2.92 5.26
CA ALA A 393 -21.80 1.46 5.24
C ALA A 393 -23.00 1.01 6.10
N ILE A 394 -23.71 -0.03 5.63
CA ILE A 394 -24.77 -0.70 6.38
C ILE A 394 -24.17 -1.95 7.02
N PHE A 395 -24.39 -2.13 8.33
CA PHE A 395 -23.99 -3.29 9.11
C PHE A 395 -25.21 -4.14 9.41
N GLU A 396 -25.13 -5.42 9.08
CA GLU A 396 -26.16 -6.41 9.42
C GLU A 396 -25.59 -7.35 10.48
N LEU A 397 -26.25 -7.46 11.63
CA LEU A 397 -25.88 -8.46 12.63
C LEU A 397 -26.01 -9.86 12.06
N LYS A 398 -25.07 -10.73 12.43
CA LYS A 398 -25.19 -12.16 12.18
C LYS A 398 -26.27 -12.77 13.05
N PRO A 399 -26.87 -13.91 12.65
CA PRO A 399 -27.88 -14.60 13.45
C PRO A 399 -27.40 -14.84 14.90
N ASP A 400 -28.33 -14.83 15.83
CA ASP A 400 -28.13 -15.16 17.25
C ASP A 400 -27.23 -14.18 18.03
N ILE A 401 -26.91 -13.03 17.46
CA ILE A 401 -26.16 -11.98 18.10
C ILE A 401 -27.08 -10.80 18.42
N SER A 402 -27.00 -10.30 19.63
CA SER A 402 -27.65 -9.07 20.07
C SER A 402 -26.63 -8.01 20.40
N ILE A 403 -26.99 -6.75 20.15
CA ILE A 403 -26.18 -5.59 20.46
C ILE A 403 -27.05 -4.58 21.24
N THR A 404 -26.46 -3.92 22.22
CA THR A 404 -27.12 -2.94 23.07
C THR A 404 -26.76 -1.51 22.64
N GLU A 405 -27.48 -0.52 23.16
CA GLU A 405 -27.14 0.89 22.97
C GLU A 405 -25.73 1.21 23.53
N THR A 406 -25.37 0.61 24.65
CA THR A 406 -24.02 0.74 25.23
C THR A 406 -22.94 0.23 24.28
N ASP A 407 -23.17 -0.89 23.60
CA ASP A 407 -22.24 -1.42 22.60
C ASP A 407 -22.10 -0.44 21.40
N LEU A 408 -23.20 0.20 20.99
CA LEU A 408 -23.15 1.18 19.90
C LEU A 408 -22.36 2.43 20.29
N LEU A 409 -22.59 2.96 21.49
CA LEU A 409 -21.86 4.11 22.02
C LEU A 409 -20.36 3.81 22.20
N PHE A 410 -20.02 2.56 22.56
CA PHE A 410 -18.63 2.13 22.66
C PHE A 410 -17.88 2.33 21.33
N PHE A 411 -18.48 2.07 20.17
CA PHE A 411 -17.82 2.29 18.88
C PHE A 411 -17.47 3.76 18.59
N ALA A 412 -18.10 4.71 19.30
CA ALA A 412 -17.77 6.14 19.21
C ALA A 412 -16.78 6.59 20.31
N SER A 413 -16.35 5.70 21.17
CA SER A 413 -15.45 6.02 22.28
C SER A 413 -14.00 6.26 21.84
N PRO A 414 -13.23 7.08 22.58
CA PRO A 414 -11.81 7.23 22.32
C PRO A 414 -11.02 5.90 22.44
N GLU A 415 -11.46 4.99 23.31
CA GLU A 415 -10.86 3.68 23.48
C GLU A 415 -10.99 2.84 22.19
N PHE A 416 -12.20 2.78 21.62
CA PHE A 416 -12.43 2.06 20.36
C PHE A 416 -11.74 2.75 19.17
N GLU A 417 -11.69 4.08 19.14
CA GLU A 417 -10.95 4.82 18.12
C GLU A 417 -9.48 4.43 18.11
N ALA A 418 -8.83 4.41 19.29
CA ALA A 418 -7.43 4.04 19.41
C ALA A 418 -7.19 2.58 18.96
N PHE A 419 -8.05 1.67 19.38
CA PHE A 419 -8.04 0.26 18.96
C PHE A 419 -8.21 0.13 17.43
N TYR A 420 -9.21 0.77 16.85
CA TYR A 420 -9.53 0.69 15.43
C TYR A 420 -8.41 1.27 14.54
N ARG A 421 -7.72 2.30 15.00
CA ARG A 421 -6.55 2.86 14.31
C ARG A 421 -5.41 1.85 14.21
N ILE A 422 -5.17 1.06 15.25
CA ILE A 422 -4.19 -0.03 15.23
C ILE A 422 -4.68 -1.16 14.32
N ALA A 423 -5.93 -1.60 14.48
CA ALA A 423 -6.57 -2.63 13.68
C ALA A 423 -6.49 -2.36 12.15
N ARG A 424 -6.44 -1.10 11.77
CA ARG A 424 -6.33 -0.67 10.37
C ARG A 424 -4.92 -0.24 9.95
N ASN A 425 -3.88 -0.45 10.76
CA ASN A 425 -2.52 0.03 10.49
C ASN A 425 -2.48 1.50 10.07
N HIS A 426 -3.32 2.34 10.69
CA HIS A 426 -3.50 3.73 10.28
C HIS A 426 -2.20 4.51 10.36
N SER A 427 -1.83 5.18 9.27
CA SER A 427 -0.71 6.14 9.25
C SER A 427 -1.12 7.51 8.72
N THR A 428 -1.55 7.62 7.47
CA THR A 428 -1.83 8.90 6.81
C THR A 428 -3.26 9.01 6.27
N ARG A 429 -3.90 7.92 5.89
CA ARG A 429 -5.24 7.92 5.26
C ARG A 429 -6.31 7.24 6.09
N SER A 430 -7.54 7.76 5.95
CA SER A 430 -8.74 7.02 6.34
C SER A 430 -8.96 5.84 5.40
N LEU A 431 -9.40 4.72 5.96
CA LEU A 431 -9.69 3.51 5.21
C LEU A 431 -11.20 3.30 5.11
N ASN A 432 -11.62 2.76 3.97
CA ASN A 432 -13.00 2.33 3.78
C ASN A 432 -13.37 1.22 4.77
N ILE A 433 -14.62 1.19 5.16
CA ILE A 433 -15.20 0.04 5.85
C ILE A 433 -15.45 -1.06 4.81
N ASP A 434 -14.62 -2.07 4.84
CA ASP A 434 -14.64 -3.27 4.01
C ASP A 434 -14.85 -4.53 4.86
N ASN A 435 -14.78 -5.71 4.27
CA ASN A 435 -14.91 -6.99 4.99
C ASN A 435 -13.84 -7.19 6.08
N ILE A 436 -12.70 -6.52 5.97
CA ILE A 436 -11.66 -6.56 6.99
C ILE A 436 -11.99 -5.60 8.13
N ALA A 437 -12.37 -4.38 7.79
CA ALA A 437 -12.74 -3.37 8.76
C ALA A 437 -13.91 -3.80 9.64
N ILE A 438 -14.94 -4.39 9.03
CA ILE A 438 -16.16 -4.82 9.73
C ILE A 438 -15.89 -5.90 10.77
N PHE A 439 -14.84 -6.72 10.58
CA PHE A 439 -14.44 -7.74 11.55
C PHE A 439 -14.17 -7.15 12.92
N TYR A 440 -13.54 -5.97 12.98
CA TYR A 440 -13.13 -5.32 14.22
C TYR A 440 -14.26 -4.64 15.00
N PHE A 441 -15.43 -4.46 14.39
CA PHE A 441 -16.62 -4.01 15.10
C PHE A 441 -17.23 -5.18 15.85
N GLY A 442 -16.62 -5.50 16.99
CA GLY A 442 -16.98 -6.62 17.85
C GLY A 442 -17.81 -6.19 19.05
N LYS A 443 -18.46 -7.15 19.70
CA LYS A 443 -19.18 -6.93 20.96
C LYS A 443 -18.23 -7.18 22.14
N ARG A 444 -18.25 -6.30 23.14
CA ARG A 444 -17.53 -6.52 24.40
C ARG A 444 -18.15 -7.70 25.15
N ASN A 445 -17.30 -8.60 25.63
CA ASN A 445 -17.73 -9.65 26.55
C ASN A 445 -18.02 -8.97 27.89
N HIS A 446 -19.30 -8.85 28.25
CA HIS A 446 -19.63 -8.46 29.60
C HIS A 446 -19.21 -9.61 30.52
N CYS A 447 -18.15 -9.43 31.31
CA CYS A 447 -17.91 -10.32 32.45
C CYS A 447 -19.20 -10.27 33.28
N VAL A 448 -19.91 -11.40 33.31
CA VAL A 448 -20.95 -11.59 34.35
C VAL A 448 -20.18 -11.52 35.66
N GLN A 449 -20.34 -10.39 36.39
CA GLN A 449 -19.85 -10.25 37.75
C GLN A 449 -20.59 -11.20 38.67
#